data_7492fc85f4c7cdf788571b34e12f061b
#
_entry.id   7492fc85f4c7cdf788571b34e12f061b
#
_cell.length_a   1.000
_cell.length_b   1.000
_cell.length_c   1.000
_cell.angle_alpha   90.00
_cell.angle_beta   90.00
_cell.angle_gamma   90.00
#
_symmetry.space_group_name_H-M   'P 1'
#
loop_
_entity.id
_entity.type
_entity.pdbx_description
1 polymer ?
#
loop_
_entity_poly.entity_id
_entity_poly.type
_entity_poly.pdbx_seq_one_letter_code
_entity_poly.pdbx_strand_id
1 'polypeptide(L)'
;MLSLLESSLVSRDQFKFRSDCLKSDKLRTYNSLFTSNISYFSVISYTRLCLPFILRKKLAQLRLGCLPIRIETDRYTRPIVHRDQRYCLQPNCENILSNLSDDAKHIENEYHFIMNCSQYDQLRSEMFAQIQAVEFFQMNDDAKFIFLLTTQSVAKLVAQFIVNAFDARLSHL
;
A
#
# COMPACT_ATOMS: atom_id res chain seq x y z
N MET A 1 -17.14 -35.61 -8.63
CA MET A 1 -18.28 -34.80 -8.17
C MET A 1 -17.90 -33.80 -7.07
N LEU A 2 -17.11 -34.20 -6.07
CA LEU A 2 -16.63 -33.31 -5.01
C LEU A 2 -15.79 -32.12 -5.54
N SER A 3 -14.92 -32.31 -6.53
CA SER A 3 -14.06 -31.25 -7.08
C SER A 3 -14.83 -30.10 -7.77
N LEU A 4 -15.97 -30.39 -8.36
CA LEU A 4 -16.83 -29.37 -9.00
C LEU A 4 -17.58 -28.52 -7.96
N LEU A 5 -17.99 -29.13 -6.85
CA LEU A 5 -18.64 -28.42 -5.74
C LEU A 5 -17.64 -27.53 -5.00
N GLU A 6 -16.43 -28.00 -4.77
CA GLU A 6 -15.36 -27.21 -4.16
C GLU A 6 -14.98 -26.00 -5.03
N SER A 7 -14.81 -26.18 -6.33
CA SER A 7 -14.52 -25.08 -7.25
C SER A 7 -15.65 -24.05 -7.31
N SER A 8 -16.89 -24.48 -7.25
CA SER A 8 -18.08 -23.59 -7.21
C SER A 8 -18.17 -22.78 -5.92
N LEU A 9 -17.89 -23.41 -4.76
CA LEU A 9 -17.87 -22.72 -3.47
C LEU A 9 -16.74 -21.70 -3.39
N VAL A 10 -15.54 -22.06 -3.82
CA VAL A 10 -14.39 -21.15 -3.87
C VAL A 10 -14.68 -19.95 -4.76
N SER A 11 -15.29 -20.14 -5.94
CA SER A 11 -15.67 -19.05 -6.84
C SER A 11 -16.71 -18.12 -6.22
N ARG A 12 -17.70 -18.66 -5.51
CA ARG A 12 -18.73 -17.86 -4.83
C ARG A 12 -18.16 -17.02 -3.70
N ASP A 13 -17.28 -17.62 -2.89
CA ASP A 13 -16.65 -16.93 -1.76
C ASP A 13 -15.67 -15.86 -2.24
N GLN A 14 -14.96 -16.09 -3.33
CA GLN A 14 -14.11 -15.08 -3.98
C GLN A 14 -14.94 -13.92 -4.50
N PHE A 15 -16.08 -14.17 -5.14
CA PHE A 15 -16.98 -13.14 -5.64
C PHE A 15 -17.54 -12.29 -4.50
N LYS A 16 -18.00 -12.94 -3.42
CA LYS A 16 -18.52 -12.26 -2.23
C LYS A 16 -17.43 -11.41 -1.59
N PHE A 17 -16.26 -11.97 -1.36
CA PHE A 17 -15.11 -11.23 -0.79
C PHE A 17 -14.75 -10.02 -1.64
N ARG A 18 -14.66 -10.17 -2.97
CA ARG A 18 -14.41 -9.06 -3.89
C ARG A 18 -15.48 -7.97 -3.79
N SER A 19 -16.75 -8.36 -3.77
CA SER A 19 -17.87 -7.42 -3.61
C SER A 19 -17.80 -6.66 -2.27
N ASP A 20 -17.45 -7.34 -1.19
CA ASP A 20 -17.33 -6.72 0.14
C ASP A 20 -16.12 -5.79 0.21
N CYS A 21 -15.00 -6.15 -0.43
CA CYS A 21 -13.82 -5.27 -0.55
C CYS A 21 -14.16 -3.98 -1.30
N LEU A 22 -14.89 -4.07 -2.43
CA LEU A 22 -15.29 -2.91 -3.23
C LEU A 22 -16.20 -1.93 -2.47
N LYS A 23 -16.97 -2.42 -1.52
CA LYS A 23 -17.87 -1.61 -0.67
C LYS A 23 -17.14 -0.97 0.52
N SER A 24 -15.93 -1.40 0.82
CA SER A 24 -15.19 -0.97 2.01
C SER A 24 -14.14 0.08 1.68
N ASP A 25 -14.32 1.30 2.16
CA ASP A 25 -13.29 2.36 2.08
C ASP A 25 -11.98 1.99 2.78
N LYS A 26 -12.01 1.03 3.70
CA LYS A 26 -10.82 0.55 4.40
C LYS A 26 -9.95 -0.36 3.55
N LEU A 27 -10.55 -1.07 2.59
CA LEU A 27 -9.86 -2.05 1.74
C LEU A 27 -9.44 -1.46 0.38
N ARG A 28 -9.24 -0.13 0.30
CA ARG A 28 -8.89 0.59 -0.93
C ARG A 28 -7.64 0.01 -1.63
N THR A 29 -6.62 -0.38 -0.86
CA THR A 29 -5.41 -1.00 -1.40
C THR A 29 -5.69 -2.38 -1.99
N TYR A 30 -6.57 -3.17 -1.35
CA TYR A 30 -7.06 -4.42 -1.94
C TYR A 30 -7.88 -4.18 -3.21
N ASN A 31 -8.68 -3.12 -3.25
CA ASN A 31 -9.48 -2.81 -4.44
C ASN A 31 -8.60 -2.55 -5.67
N SER A 32 -7.47 -1.86 -5.51
CA SER A 32 -6.52 -1.67 -6.60
C SER A 32 -5.90 -2.99 -7.10
N LEU A 33 -5.75 -3.99 -6.23
CA LEU A 33 -5.26 -5.32 -6.61
C LEU A 33 -6.27 -6.11 -7.45
N PHE A 34 -7.56 -5.98 -7.16
CA PHE A 34 -8.60 -6.72 -7.90
C PHE A 34 -8.90 -6.15 -9.28
N THR A 35 -8.70 -4.85 -9.48
CA THR A 35 -8.85 -4.23 -10.82
C THR A 35 -7.78 -4.71 -11.80
N SER A 36 -6.68 -5.28 -11.32
CA SER A 36 -5.51 -5.70 -12.11
C SER A 36 -5.55 -7.15 -12.56
N ASN A 37 -6.68 -7.85 -12.50
CA ASN A 37 -6.83 -9.28 -12.84
C ASN A 37 -5.88 -10.24 -12.08
N ILE A 38 -5.38 -9.82 -10.92
CA ILE A 38 -4.50 -10.64 -10.11
C ILE A 38 -5.31 -11.69 -9.36
N SER A 39 -4.85 -12.95 -9.41
CA SER A 39 -5.49 -14.05 -8.70
C SER A 39 -5.47 -13.80 -7.19
N TYR A 40 -6.61 -14.00 -6.54
CA TYR A 40 -6.76 -13.94 -5.07
C TYR A 40 -5.67 -14.73 -4.33
N PHE A 41 -5.27 -15.88 -4.86
CA PHE A 41 -4.24 -16.73 -4.25
C PHE A 41 -2.83 -16.10 -4.28
N SER A 42 -2.52 -15.26 -5.27
CA SER A 42 -1.21 -14.59 -5.33
C SER A 42 -1.08 -13.50 -4.27
N VAL A 43 -2.18 -12.88 -3.87
CA VAL A 43 -2.20 -11.83 -2.83
C VAL A 43 -1.90 -12.38 -1.44
N ILE A 44 -2.25 -13.64 -1.16
CA ILE A 44 -2.08 -14.27 0.16
C ILE A 44 -0.67 -14.88 0.32
N SER A 45 0.11 -15.01 -0.74
CA SER A 45 1.40 -15.72 -0.71
C SER A 45 2.41 -15.15 0.30
N TYR A 46 2.32 -13.85 0.64
CA TYR A 46 3.23 -13.22 1.62
C TYR A 46 3.09 -13.78 3.04
N THR A 47 1.94 -14.36 3.40
CA THR A 47 1.73 -14.96 4.73
C THR A 47 2.60 -16.19 4.94
N ARG A 48 3.05 -16.81 3.83
CA ARG A 48 3.95 -17.97 3.83
C ARG A 48 5.42 -17.57 3.87
N LEU A 49 5.73 -16.27 3.75
CA LEU A 49 7.12 -15.81 3.82
C LEU A 49 7.65 -15.92 5.25
N CYS A 50 8.83 -16.49 5.38
CA CYS A 50 9.57 -16.51 6.64
C CYS A 50 10.21 -15.13 6.91
N LEU A 51 9.37 -14.14 7.24
CA LEU A 51 9.80 -12.79 7.58
C LEU A 51 9.68 -12.55 9.09
N PRO A 52 10.55 -11.72 9.67
CA PRO A 52 10.37 -11.20 11.03
C PRO A 52 8.98 -10.63 11.24
N PHE A 53 8.43 -10.77 12.44
CA PHE A 53 7.07 -10.34 12.77
C PHE A 53 6.78 -8.88 12.37
N ILE A 54 7.74 -7.98 12.65
CA ILE A 54 7.57 -6.55 12.33
C ILE A 54 7.38 -6.31 10.82
N LEU A 55 8.15 -7.00 9.98
CA LEU A 55 8.04 -6.86 8.53
C LEU A 55 6.72 -7.42 8.01
N ARG A 56 6.29 -8.60 8.51
CA ARG A 56 4.98 -9.18 8.16
C ARG A 56 3.83 -8.26 8.57
N LYS A 57 3.90 -7.68 9.78
CA LYS A 57 2.91 -6.72 10.27
C LYS A 57 2.80 -5.52 9.34
N LYS A 58 3.94 -4.93 8.92
CA LYS A 58 3.95 -3.75 8.04
C LYS A 58 3.37 -4.06 6.65
N LEU A 59 3.69 -5.23 6.07
CA LEU A 59 3.08 -5.67 4.82
C LEU A 59 1.56 -5.87 4.95
N ALA A 60 1.12 -6.50 6.03
CA ALA A 60 -0.30 -6.68 6.28
C ALA A 60 -1.01 -5.33 6.42
N GLN A 61 -0.43 -4.40 7.19
CA GLN A 61 -0.97 -3.05 7.36
C GLN A 61 -1.07 -2.29 6.02
N LEU A 62 -0.03 -2.38 5.18
CA LEU A 62 -0.04 -1.78 3.85
C LEU A 62 -1.22 -2.31 3.01
N ARG A 63 -1.33 -3.63 2.89
CA ARG A 63 -2.34 -4.28 2.05
C ARG A 63 -3.77 -4.04 2.55
N LEU A 64 -3.95 -4.01 3.87
CA LEU A 64 -5.25 -3.74 4.50
C LEU A 64 -5.61 -2.25 4.53
N GLY A 65 -4.73 -1.37 4.07
CA GLY A 65 -4.95 0.08 4.13
C GLY A 65 -5.04 0.61 5.56
N CYS A 66 -4.28 0.02 6.48
CA CYS A 66 -4.24 0.41 7.89
C CYS A 66 -2.83 0.75 8.37
N LEU A 67 -1.97 1.22 7.47
CA LEU A 67 -0.75 1.90 7.87
C LEU A 67 -1.11 3.16 8.68
N PRO A 68 -0.34 3.50 9.74
CA PRO A 68 -0.57 4.70 10.53
C PRO A 68 -0.10 5.98 9.79
N ILE A 69 -0.70 6.23 8.64
CA ILE A 69 -0.58 7.42 7.80
C ILE A 69 -1.88 8.22 7.86
N ARG A 70 -1.89 9.50 7.44
CA ARG A 70 -3.00 10.41 7.69
C ARG A 70 -4.35 9.95 7.14
N ILE A 71 -4.36 9.24 6.02
CA ILE A 71 -5.61 8.67 5.48
C ILE A 71 -6.32 7.76 6.50
N GLU A 72 -5.56 7.12 7.38
CA GLU A 72 -6.11 6.25 8.43
C GLU A 72 -6.14 6.94 9.80
N THR A 73 -5.08 7.61 10.24
CA THR A 73 -5.00 8.22 11.57
C THR A 73 -6.00 9.35 11.77
N ASP A 74 -6.21 10.19 10.76
CA ASP A 74 -7.10 11.36 10.83
C ASP A 74 -8.60 10.98 10.84
N ARG A 75 -8.92 9.70 10.70
CA ARG A 75 -10.29 9.19 10.95
C ARG A 75 -10.68 9.28 12.42
N TYR A 76 -9.70 9.26 13.31
CA TYR A 76 -9.88 9.18 14.75
C TYR A 76 -9.56 10.49 15.49
N THR A 77 -9.17 11.53 14.75
CA THR A 77 -8.95 12.88 15.32
C THR A 77 -10.26 13.53 15.74
N ARG A 78 -10.17 14.50 16.65
CA ARG A 78 -11.34 15.31 17.04
C ARG A 78 -10.95 16.79 16.94
N PRO A 79 -11.56 17.58 16.05
CA PRO A 79 -12.60 17.17 15.07
C PRO A 79 -12.07 16.17 14.04
N ILE A 80 -12.98 15.35 13.45
CA ILE A 80 -12.64 14.40 12.40
C ILE A 80 -12.24 15.19 11.15
N VAL A 81 -11.07 14.90 10.60
CA VAL A 81 -10.63 15.49 9.34
C VAL A 81 -11.32 14.78 8.18
N HIS A 82 -11.93 15.54 7.27
CA HIS A 82 -12.54 14.97 6.07
C HIS A 82 -11.48 14.26 5.22
N ARG A 83 -11.86 13.20 4.52
CA ARG A 83 -10.93 12.36 3.75
C ARG A 83 -10.07 13.16 2.79
N ASP A 84 -10.68 14.10 2.07
CA ASP A 84 -10.03 14.90 1.03
C ASP A 84 -9.10 15.99 1.61
N GLN A 85 -9.08 16.14 2.93
CA GLN A 85 -8.23 17.08 3.66
C GLN A 85 -7.08 16.38 4.42
N ARG A 86 -6.93 15.06 4.27
CA ARG A 86 -5.85 14.29 4.93
C ARG A 86 -4.56 14.34 4.13
N TYR A 87 -4.11 15.57 3.87
CA TYR A 87 -2.89 15.82 3.09
C TYR A 87 -1.65 15.34 3.81
N CYS A 88 -0.60 14.96 3.05
CA CYS A 88 0.70 14.66 3.61
C CYS A 88 1.33 15.91 4.23
N LEU A 89 1.73 15.82 5.49
CA LEU A 89 2.39 16.88 6.25
C LEU A 89 3.86 16.56 6.56
N GLN A 90 4.48 15.65 5.83
CA GLN A 90 5.90 15.37 6.02
C GLN A 90 6.73 16.59 5.59
N PRO A 91 7.76 16.99 6.38
CA PRO A 91 8.49 18.26 6.18
C PRO A 91 9.07 18.43 4.77
N ASN A 92 9.60 17.35 4.20
CA ASN A 92 10.18 17.38 2.86
C ASN A 92 9.19 16.93 1.77
N CYS A 93 7.90 16.81 2.09
CA CYS A 93 6.91 16.51 1.07
C CYS A 93 6.63 17.75 0.21
N GLU A 94 6.42 17.52 -1.08
CA GLU A 94 6.06 18.56 -2.05
C GLU A 94 4.87 19.41 -1.60
N ASN A 95 3.88 18.83 -0.93
CA ASN A 95 2.75 19.56 -0.34
C ASN A 95 3.17 20.73 0.57
N ILE A 96 4.28 20.57 1.28
CA ILE A 96 4.82 21.57 2.22
C ILE A 96 5.82 22.48 1.51
N LEU A 97 6.75 21.89 0.74
CA LEU A 97 7.83 22.64 0.09
C LEU A 97 7.32 23.61 -0.98
N SER A 98 6.27 23.23 -1.73
CA SER A 98 5.76 23.99 -2.86
C SER A 98 4.63 24.94 -2.49
N ASN A 99 4.22 25.02 -1.21
CA ASN A 99 3.07 25.83 -0.75
C ASN A 99 1.84 25.68 -1.66
N LEU A 100 1.54 24.45 -2.07
CA LEU A 100 0.45 24.12 -2.98
C LEU A 100 -0.89 24.59 -2.42
N SER A 101 -1.79 25.02 -3.31
CA SER A 101 -3.20 25.24 -2.96
C SER A 101 -3.82 23.92 -2.46
N ASP A 102 -4.87 24.00 -1.64
CA ASP A 102 -5.49 22.80 -1.06
C ASP A 102 -5.98 21.81 -2.12
N ASP A 103 -6.43 22.30 -3.28
CA ASP A 103 -6.86 21.46 -4.39
C ASP A 103 -5.70 20.69 -5.09
N ALA A 104 -4.47 21.17 -4.94
CA ALA A 104 -3.28 20.57 -5.53
C ALA A 104 -2.51 19.65 -4.54
N LYS A 105 -2.87 19.68 -3.25
CA LYS A 105 -2.20 18.87 -2.24
C LYS A 105 -2.54 17.38 -2.37
N HIS A 106 -1.52 16.56 -2.22
CA HIS A 106 -1.66 15.10 -2.24
C HIS A 106 -2.13 14.55 -0.90
N ILE A 107 -3.20 13.74 -0.92
CA ILE A 107 -3.67 13.00 0.23
C ILE A 107 -2.60 11.97 0.62
N GLU A 108 -2.29 11.86 1.91
CA GLU A 108 -1.37 10.85 2.40
C GLU A 108 -2.05 9.47 2.50
N ASN A 109 -2.16 8.80 1.36
CA ASN A 109 -2.59 7.41 1.23
C ASN A 109 -1.39 6.48 1.00
N GLU A 110 -1.63 5.17 0.89
CA GLU A 110 -0.58 4.17 0.69
C GLU A 110 0.18 4.37 -0.62
N TYR A 111 -0.51 4.80 -1.67
CA TYR A 111 0.12 5.09 -2.96
C TYR A 111 1.07 6.27 -2.86
N HIS A 112 0.59 7.41 -2.32
CA HIS A 112 1.43 8.58 -2.09
C HIS A 112 2.64 8.24 -1.21
N PHE A 113 2.42 7.52 -0.10
CA PHE A 113 3.48 7.12 0.82
C PHE A 113 4.60 6.30 0.15
N ILE A 114 4.23 5.32 -0.69
CA ILE A 114 5.21 4.43 -1.32
C ILE A 114 5.79 5.03 -2.60
N MET A 115 4.97 5.67 -3.43
CA MET A 115 5.36 6.03 -4.79
C MET A 115 5.78 7.49 -4.95
N ASN A 116 5.14 8.42 -4.22
CA ASN A 116 5.21 9.83 -4.58
C ASN A 116 5.79 10.74 -3.50
N CYS A 117 5.73 10.36 -2.21
CA CYS A 117 6.15 11.27 -1.16
C CYS A 117 7.66 11.57 -1.25
N SER A 118 8.01 12.82 -1.51
CA SER A 118 9.41 13.26 -1.64
C SER A 118 10.22 13.15 -0.34
N GLN A 119 9.56 13.11 0.82
CA GLN A 119 10.20 12.78 2.10
C GLN A 119 10.98 11.45 2.06
N TYR A 120 10.56 10.50 1.21
CA TYR A 120 11.12 9.15 1.15
C TYR A 120 11.83 8.83 -0.16
N ASP A 121 12.17 9.84 -0.97
CA ASP A 121 12.80 9.64 -2.29
C ASP A 121 14.08 8.82 -2.23
N GLN A 122 14.94 9.11 -1.26
CA GLN A 122 16.18 8.36 -1.09
C GLN A 122 15.88 6.89 -0.72
N LEU A 123 15.03 6.65 0.27
CA LEU A 123 14.67 5.28 0.70
C LEU A 123 13.98 4.51 -0.43
N ARG A 124 13.17 5.19 -1.23
CA ARG A 124 12.51 4.62 -2.40
C ARG A 124 13.51 4.24 -3.47
N SER A 125 14.45 5.11 -3.78
CA SER A 125 15.52 4.86 -4.74
C SER A 125 16.38 3.67 -4.33
N GLU A 126 16.73 3.56 -3.05
CA GLU A 126 17.45 2.44 -2.48
C GLU A 126 16.66 1.13 -2.58
N MET A 127 15.34 1.16 -2.33
CA MET A 127 14.47 0.01 -2.50
C MET A 127 14.40 -0.41 -3.97
N PHE A 128 14.19 0.53 -4.89
CA PHE A 128 14.07 0.24 -6.32
C PHE A 128 15.37 -0.32 -6.90
N ALA A 129 16.53 0.20 -6.49
CA ALA A 129 17.83 -0.28 -6.93
C ALA A 129 18.09 -1.76 -6.58
N GLN A 130 17.39 -2.31 -5.58
CA GLN A 130 17.50 -3.71 -5.18
C GLN A 130 16.52 -4.63 -5.94
N ILE A 131 15.62 -4.09 -6.75
CA ILE A 131 14.67 -4.88 -7.55
C ILE A 131 15.38 -5.39 -8.79
N GLN A 132 15.49 -6.71 -8.92
CA GLN A 132 16.18 -7.35 -10.04
C GLN A 132 15.28 -7.58 -11.27
N ALA A 133 13.99 -7.32 -11.17
CA ALA A 133 13.03 -7.49 -12.27
C ALA A 133 13.15 -6.34 -13.27
N VAL A 134 13.71 -6.60 -14.44
CA VAL A 134 13.93 -5.59 -15.50
C VAL A 134 12.61 -4.98 -15.95
N GLU A 135 11.55 -5.78 -16.03
CA GLU A 135 10.19 -5.34 -16.38
C GLU A 135 9.65 -4.27 -15.43
N PHE A 136 10.05 -4.27 -14.15
CA PHE A 136 9.61 -3.28 -13.18
C PHE A 136 9.91 -1.84 -13.63
N PHE A 137 11.08 -1.62 -14.21
CA PHE A 137 11.51 -0.28 -14.65
C PHE A 137 10.78 0.22 -15.89
N GLN A 138 10.17 -0.69 -16.65
CA GLN A 138 9.38 -0.38 -17.86
C GLN A 138 7.89 -0.14 -17.54
N MET A 139 7.45 -0.46 -16.32
CA MET A 139 6.06 -0.27 -15.88
C MET A 139 5.76 1.21 -15.62
N ASN A 140 4.49 1.60 -15.82
CA ASN A 140 3.99 2.84 -15.27
C ASN A 140 3.86 2.75 -13.74
N ASP A 141 3.66 3.87 -13.07
CA ASP A 141 3.70 3.93 -11.61
C ASP A 141 2.57 3.14 -10.92
N ASP A 142 1.39 3.06 -11.53
CA ASP A 142 0.30 2.23 -11.01
C ASP A 142 0.65 0.74 -11.08
N ALA A 143 1.23 0.29 -12.19
CA ALA A 143 1.70 -1.08 -12.35
C ALA A 143 2.86 -1.40 -11.40
N LYS A 144 3.80 -0.45 -11.19
CA LYS A 144 4.86 -0.58 -10.18
C LYS A 144 4.29 -0.75 -8.78
N PHE A 145 3.31 0.08 -8.40
CA PHE A 145 2.66 -0.03 -7.11
C PHE A 145 2.03 -1.40 -6.90
N ILE A 146 1.29 -1.90 -7.89
CA ILE A 146 0.69 -3.23 -7.85
C ILE A 146 1.76 -4.33 -7.77
N PHE A 147 2.84 -4.22 -8.56
CA PHE A 147 3.97 -5.14 -8.50
C PHE A 147 4.57 -5.21 -7.09
N LEU A 148 4.81 -4.08 -6.44
CA LEU A 148 5.32 -4.02 -5.07
C LEU A 148 4.38 -4.69 -4.06
N LEU A 149 3.07 -4.59 -4.27
CA LEU A 149 2.08 -5.19 -3.38
C LEU A 149 1.92 -6.70 -3.57
N THR A 150 2.17 -7.23 -4.76
CA THR A 150 1.81 -8.60 -5.13
C THR A 150 3.00 -9.54 -5.30
N THR A 151 4.17 -9.01 -5.65
CA THR A 151 5.34 -9.82 -5.97
C THR A 151 6.05 -10.28 -4.70
N GLN A 152 6.15 -11.59 -4.53
CA GLN A 152 6.71 -12.22 -3.34
C GLN A 152 8.20 -11.90 -3.15
N SER A 153 8.98 -11.87 -4.23
CA SER A 153 10.42 -11.63 -4.18
C SER A 153 10.79 -10.24 -3.63
N VAL A 154 9.93 -9.24 -3.81
CA VAL A 154 10.17 -7.86 -3.33
C VAL A 154 9.50 -7.56 -1.98
N ALA A 155 8.71 -8.50 -1.45
CA ALA A 155 7.94 -8.27 -0.22
C ALA A 155 8.80 -7.86 0.98
N LYS A 156 10.01 -8.43 1.11
CA LYS A 156 10.96 -8.06 2.17
C LYS A 156 11.45 -6.62 1.98
N LEU A 157 11.76 -6.22 0.76
CA LEU A 157 12.25 -4.88 0.44
C LEU A 157 11.17 -3.82 0.75
N VAL A 158 9.93 -4.07 0.33
CA VAL A 158 8.79 -3.19 0.63
C VAL A 158 8.56 -3.07 2.13
N ALA A 159 8.60 -4.18 2.86
CA ALA A 159 8.44 -4.16 4.30
C ALA A 159 9.55 -3.37 5.01
N GLN A 160 10.79 -3.52 4.56
CA GLN A 160 11.94 -2.80 5.11
C GLN A 160 11.85 -1.30 4.80
N PHE A 161 11.46 -0.93 3.56
CA PHE A 161 11.17 0.45 3.21
C PHE A 161 10.15 1.07 4.17
N ILE A 162 9.04 0.38 4.45
CA ILE A 162 8.00 0.89 5.35
C ILE A 162 8.57 1.12 6.76
N VAL A 163 9.35 0.17 7.29
CA VAL A 163 9.98 0.31 8.61
C VAL A 163 10.90 1.54 8.62
N ASN A 164 11.82 1.64 7.68
CA ASN A 164 12.78 2.74 7.59
C ASN A 164 12.07 4.11 7.42
N ALA A 165 11.00 4.15 6.63
CA ALA A 165 10.22 5.38 6.44
C ALA A 165 9.50 5.82 7.73
N PHE A 166 8.99 4.88 8.54
CA PHE A 166 8.43 5.23 9.85
C PHE A 166 9.49 5.63 10.86
N ASP A 167 10.68 5.03 10.85
CA ASP A 167 11.80 5.43 11.70
C ASP A 167 12.27 6.85 11.34
N ALA A 168 12.34 7.18 10.05
CA ALA A 168 12.64 8.53 9.57
C ALA A 168 11.60 9.57 10.03
N ARG A 169 10.32 9.22 10.17
CA ARG A 169 9.29 10.11 10.74
C ARG A 169 9.56 10.46 12.20
N LEU A 170 10.01 9.47 12.99
CA LEU A 170 10.25 9.66 14.42
C LEU A 170 11.52 10.48 14.69
N SER A 171 12.50 10.46 13.80
CA SER A 171 13.73 11.24 13.95
C SER A 171 13.54 12.75 13.72
N HIS A 172 12.40 13.17 13.23
CA HIS A 172 12.05 14.60 13.00
C HIS A 172 11.05 15.15 14.02
N LEU A 173 10.67 14.36 15.03
CA LEU A 173 9.86 14.78 16.20
C LEU A 173 10.74 15.12 17.39
#